data_96c39b36b0672701b8d7202a0745e0a2
#
_entry.id   96c39b36b0672701b8d7202a0745e0a2
#
_cell.length_a   1.000
_cell.length_b   1.000
_cell.length_c   1.000
_cell.angle_alpha   90.00
_cell.angle_beta   90.00
_cell.angle_gamma   90.00
#
_symmetry.space_group_name_H-M   'P 1'
#
loop_
_entity.id
_entity.type
_entity.pdbx_description
1 polymer ?
#
loop_
_entity_poly.entity_id
_entity_poly.type
_entity_poly.pdbx_seq_one_letter_code
_entity_poly.pdbx_strand_id
1 'polypeptide(L)'
;LFLFPGGYGGLSLVEGDTANFCFVVRRATLRAKAGWSELLAAVQAGNPHIAGRLSGAQQLWERPLAVSPIPYGHLAGRSFGLWCVGDQAAVIPSFTGDGMSIALHSGALAAQMFLAGQSAEQYHRTLCAQLSRGMSLATGISRAMVSGVGRSLAPLAVSHFPGVMSLIARSTRIPETAMLRTSRPPLAPQPAAAR
;
A
#
# COMPACT_ATOMS: atom_id res chain seq x y z
N LEU A 1 5.37 -8.28 -6.68
CA LEU A 1 3.95 -8.14 -6.98
C LEU A 1 3.53 -9.22 -7.98
N PHE A 2 2.37 -9.83 -7.78
CA PHE A 2 1.78 -10.80 -8.70
C PHE A 2 0.30 -10.51 -8.91
N LEU A 3 -0.23 -10.93 -10.06
CA LEU A 3 -1.64 -10.78 -10.42
C LEU A 3 -2.30 -12.16 -10.50
N PHE A 4 -3.57 -12.23 -10.12
CA PHE A 4 -4.41 -13.42 -10.29
C PHE A 4 -5.87 -13.01 -10.59
N PRO A 5 -6.76 -13.92 -11.01
CA PRO A 5 -8.14 -13.58 -11.31
C PRO A 5 -8.86 -12.97 -10.11
N GLY A 6 -9.20 -11.68 -10.22
CA GLY A 6 -9.92 -10.94 -9.20
C GLY A 6 -9.07 -10.36 -8.07
N GLY A 7 -7.72 -10.40 -8.19
CA GLY A 7 -6.85 -9.85 -7.17
C GLY A 7 -5.41 -9.62 -7.60
N TYR A 8 -4.62 -9.12 -6.67
CA TYR A 8 -3.16 -8.99 -6.76
C TYR A 8 -2.54 -9.16 -5.37
N GLY A 9 -1.25 -9.49 -5.33
CA GLY A 9 -0.56 -9.67 -4.05
C GLY A 9 0.94 -9.51 -4.13
N GLY A 10 1.58 -9.69 -2.98
CA GLY A 10 3.02 -9.66 -2.80
C GLY A 10 3.50 -10.89 -2.04
N LEU A 11 4.71 -11.31 -2.36
CA LEU A 11 5.47 -12.31 -1.63
C LEU A 11 6.84 -11.72 -1.34
N SER A 12 7.26 -11.72 -0.09
CA SER A 12 8.58 -11.23 0.33
C SER A 12 9.16 -12.16 1.40
N LEU A 13 10.46 -12.39 1.34
CA LEU A 13 11.17 -13.05 2.43
C LEU A 13 11.32 -12.06 3.59
N VAL A 14 11.21 -12.58 4.79
CA VAL A 14 11.49 -11.92 6.06
C VAL A 14 12.53 -12.73 6.83
N GLU A 15 12.70 -12.52 8.14
CA GLU A 15 13.73 -13.23 8.89
C GLU A 15 13.47 -14.74 8.95
N GLY A 16 14.55 -15.54 9.06
CA GLY A 16 14.53 -16.97 9.38
C GLY A 16 13.78 -17.84 8.38
N ASP A 17 14.08 -17.68 7.09
CA ASP A 17 13.46 -18.45 5.98
C ASP A 17 11.93 -18.37 5.92
N THR A 18 11.38 -17.35 6.57
CA THR A 18 9.94 -17.07 6.57
C THR A 18 9.57 -16.15 5.41
N ALA A 19 8.44 -16.41 4.78
CA ALA A 19 7.89 -15.56 3.76
C ALA A 19 6.59 -14.89 4.24
N ASN A 20 6.49 -13.58 4.00
CA ASN A 20 5.23 -12.87 4.12
C ASN A 20 4.50 -12.93 2.78
N PHE A 21 3.34 -13.58 2.79
CA PHE A 21 2.46 -13.72 1.64
C PHE A 21 1.15 -12.97 1.89
N CYS A 22 0.94 -11.89 1.16
CA CYS A 22 -0.26 -11.06 1.29
C CYS A 22 -0.92 -10.79 -0.06
N PHE A 23 -2.24 -10.66 -0.07
CA PHE A 23 -2.95 -10.30 -1.29
C PHE A 23 -4.28 -9.59 -1.00
N VAL A 24 -4.74 -8.86 -2.00
CA VAL A 24 -6.05 -8.22 -2.05
C VAL A 24 -6.91 -8.95 -3.05
N VAL A 25 -8.14 -9.22 -2.69
CA VAL A 25 -9.10 -9.93 -3.53
C VAL A 25 -10.45 -9.20 -3.56
N ARG A 26 -11.11 -9.20 -4.71
CA ARG A 26 -12.48 -8.67 -4.82
C ARG A 26 -13.43 -9.46 -3.93
N ARG A 27 -14.37 -8.75 -3.29
CA ARG A 27 -15.41 -9.39 -2.46
C ARG A 27 -16.21 -10.45 -3.21
N ALA A 28 -16.50 -10.24 -4.50
CA ALA A 28 -17.19 -11.22 -5.34
C ALA A 28 -16.37 -12.51 -5.48
N THR A 29 -15.06 -12.40 -5.72
CA THR A 29 -14.16 -13.56 -5.81
C THR A 29 -14.05 -14.27 -4.46
N LEU A 30 -13.94 -13.52 -3.35
CA LEU A 30 -13.90 -14.09 -2.01
C LEU A 30 -15.20 -14.87 -1.67
N ARG A 31 -16.36 -14.27 -1.96
CA ARG A 31 -17.66 -14.89 -1.71
C ARG A 31 -17.94 -16.15 -2.53
N ALA A 32 -17.28 -16.29 -3.70
CA ALA A 32 -17.39 -17.45 -4.56
C ALA A 32 -16.53 -18.64 -4.08
N LYS A 33 -15.87 -18.52 -2.92
CA LYS A 33 -14.99 -19.54 -2.34
C LYS A 33 -15.53 -20.00 -0.99
N ALA A 34 -15.47 -21.31 -0.76
CA ALA A 34 -15.98 -21.92 0.49
C ALA A 34 -15.06 -21.65 1.70
N GLY A 35 -13.87 -21.09 1.49
CA GLY A 35 -12.96 -20.78 2.59
C GLY A 35 -11.55 -20.44 2.14
N TRP A 36 -10.64 -20.35 3.12
CA TRP A 36 -9.26 -19.97 2.89
C TRP A 36 -8.51 -20.92 1.95
N SER A 37 -8.63 -22.23 2.16
CA SER A 37 -7.92 -23.24 1.34
C SER A 37 -8.32 -23.17 -0.13
N GLU A 38 -9.61 -23.02 -0.42
CA GLU A 38 -10.08 -22.87 -1.79
C GLU A 38 -9.65 -21.56 -2.42
N LEU A 39 -9.63 -20.46 -1.64
CA LEU A 39 -9.12 -19.18 -2.11
C LEU A 39 -7.63 -19.26 -2.43
N LEU A 40 -6.82 -19.85 -1.54
CA LEU A 40 -5.38 -20.03 -1.75
C LEU A 40 -5.11 -20.89 -2.99
N ALA A 41 -5.82 -22.01 -3.15
CA ALA A 41 -5.72 -22.85 -4.35
C ALA A 41 -6.05 -22.07 -5.64
N ALA A 42 -7.09 -21.23 -5.60
CA ALA A 42 -7.45 -20.39 -6.74
C ALA A 42 -6.40 -19.32 -7.06
N VAL A 43 -5.74 -18.74 -6.05
CA VAL A 43 -4.63 -17.80 -6.23
C VAL A 43 -3.44 -18.50 -6.89
N GLN A 44 -3.07 -19.69 -6.41
CA GLN A 44 -1.98 -20.50 -6.98
C GLN A 44 -2.28 -20.94 -8.41
N ALA A 45 -3.49 -21.43 -8.68
CA ALA A 45 -3.91 -21.81 -10.03
C ALA A 45 -3.91 -20.60 -11.00
N GLY A 46 -4.22 -19.42 -10.49
CA GLY A 46 -4.21 -18.18 -11.27
C GLY A 46 -2.82 -17.60 -11.54
N ASN A 47 -1.77 -18.10 -10.86
CA ASN A 47 -0.39 -17.65 -11.05
C ASN A 47 0.61 -18.78 -10.78
N PRO A 48 1.05 -19.51 -11.84
CA PRO A 48 1.97 -20.65 -11.71
C PRO A 48 3.30 -20.30 -11.04
N HIS A 49 3.80 -19.09 -11.21
CA HIS A 49 5.03 -18.63 -10.55
C HIS A 49 4.88 -18.60 -9.03
N ILE A 50 3.75 -18.11 -8.54
CA ILE A 50 3.45 -18.12 -7.10
C ILE A 50 3.21 -19.55 -6.60
N ALA A 51 2.54 -20.40 -7.37
CA ALA A 51 2.38 -21.80 -7.02
C ALA A 51 3.74 -22.50 -6.82
N GLY A 52 4.69 -22.29 -7.72
CA GLY A 52 6.06 -22.82 -7.60
C GLY A 52 6.82 -22.26 -6.40
N ARG A 53 6.67 -20.95 -6.10
CA ARG A 53 7.32 -20.32 -4.95
C ARG A 53 6.77 -20.77 -3.60
N LEU A 54 5.51 -21.17 -3.54
CA LEU A 54 4.85 -21.69 -2.34
C LEU A 54 4.90 -23.21 -2.25
N SER A 55 5.52 -23.89 -3.23
CA SER A 55 5.68 -25.34 -3.20
C SER A 55 6.54 -25.75 -2.01
N GLY A 56 6.00 -26.66 -1.17
CA GLY A 56 6.66 -27.10 0.05
C GLY A 56 6.61 -26.10 1.21
N ALA A 57 6.05 -24.90 1.02
CA ALA A 57 5.91 -23.95 2.11
C ALA A 57 4.87 -24.43 3.12
N GLN A 58 5.18 -24.26 4.41
CA GLN A 58 4.27 -24.56 5.50
C GLN A 58 3.61 -23.25 5.99
N GLN A 59 2.30 -23.28 6.17
CA GLN A 59 1.57 -22.15 6.74
C GLN A 59 1.80 -22.11 8.26
N LEU A 60 2.28 -20.96 8.77
CA LEU A 60 2.58 -20.80 10.19
C LEU A 60 1.33 -20.62 11.06
N TRP A 61 0.22 -20.15 10.48
CA TRP A 61 -1.02 -19.90 11.20
C TRP A 61 -2.19 -20.68 10.55
N GLU A 62 -3.08 -21.22 11.33
CA GLU A 62 -4.26 -21.92 10.82
C GLU A 62 -5.15 -21.04 9.94
N ARG A 63 -5.23 -19.75 10.28
CA ARG A 63 -6.04 -18.77 9.56
C ARG A 63 -5.22 -17.54 9.23
N PRO A 64 -5.36 -16.98 8.02
CA PRO A 64 -4.72 -15.74 7.68
C PRO A 64 -5.34 -14.57 8.46
N LEU A 65 -4.55 -13.54 8.71
CA LEU A 65 -5.07 -12.25 9.13
C LEU A 65 -5.78 -11.62 7.94
N ALA A 66 -6.99 -11.14 8.16
CA ALA A 66 -7.80 -10.55 7.09
C ALA A 66 -8.53 -9.29 7.56
N VAL A 67 -8.65 -8.32 6.68
CA VAL A 67 -9.40 -7.10 6.89
C VAL A 67 -10.35 -6.86 5.70
N SER A 68 -11.59 -6.47 5.98
CA SER A 68 -12.59 -6.17 4.95
C SER A 68 -13.71 -5.30 5.53
N PRO A 69 -14.19 -4.29 4.78
CA PRO A 69 -13.66 -3.79 3.49
C PRO A 69 -12.43 -2.91 3.67
N ILE A 70 -11.55 -2.86 2.67
CA ILE A 70 -10.48 -1.87 2.63
C ILE A 70 -10.98 -0.69 1.79
N PRO A 71 -11.08 0.53 2.35
CA PRO A 71 -11.63 1.70 1.65
C PRO A 71 -10.57 2.37 0.76
N TYR A 72 -10.01 1.64 -0.21
CA TYR A 72 -9.03 2.20 -1.14
C TYR A 72 -9.55 3.44 -1.86
N GLY A 73 -8.74 4.48 -1.88
CA GLY A 73 -9.08 5.78 -2.41
C GLY A 73 -9.75 6.70 -1.38
N HIS A 74 -9.91 6.23 -0.12
CA HIS A 74 -10.34 7.11 0.96
C HIS A 74 -9.33 8.25 1.15
N LEU A 75 -9.87 9.45 1.24
CA LEU A 75 -9.12 10.66 1.57
C LEU A 75 -10.05 11.56 2.40
N ALA A 76 -9.70 11.78 3.66
CA ALA A 76 -10.52 12.52 4.62
C ALA A 76 -10.53 14.02 4.27
N GLY A 77 -11.57 14.46 3.56
CA GLY A 77 -11.74 15.87 3.17
C GLY A 77 -12.38 16.76 4.24
N ARG A 78 -12.99 16.16 5.28
CA ARG A 78 -13.62 16.86 6.41
C ARG A 78 -13.09 16.30 7.72
N SER A 79 -12.76 17.17 8.65
CA SER A 79 -12.12 16.79 9.90
C SER A 79 -13.08 16.73 11.08
N PHE A 80 -14.20 17.46 11.05
CA PHE A 80 -15.06 17.67 12.23
C PHE A 80 -14.25 18.06 13.48
N GLY A 81 -13.15 18.82 13.31
CA GLY A 81 -12.22 19.20 14.37
C GLY A 81 -11.18 18.14 14.74
N LEU A 82 -11.19 16.95 14.11
CA LEU A 82 -10.26 15.87 14.40
C LEU A 82 -9.02 15.93 13.47
N TRP A 83 -7.87 15.60 14.02
CA TRP A 83 -6.61 15.47 13.29
C TRP A 83 -6.41 14.01 12.89
N CYS A 84 -7.07 13.57 11.80
CA CYS A 84 -6.90 12.21 11.30
C CYS A 84 -5.56 12.04 10.60
N VAL A 85 -4.82 10.99 10.95
CA VAL A 85 -3.51 10.66 10.37
C VAL A 85 -3.47 9.20 9.92
N GLY A 86 -2.49 8.82 9.12
CA GLY A 86 -2.37 7.45 8.60
C GLY A 86 -3.61 7.02 7.83
N ASP A 87 -4.04 5.78 8.05
CA ASP A 87 -5.19 5.21 7.35
C ASP A 87 -6.52 5.89 7.68
N GLN A 88 -6.61 6.62 8.78
CA GLN A 88 -7.78 7.45 9.08
C GLN A 88 -7.86 8.68 8.16
N ALA A 89 -6.72 9.17 7.67
CA ALA A 89 -6.66 10.30 6.76
C ALA A 89 -6.69 9.87 5.30
N ALA A 90 -5.97 8.80 4.93
CA ALA A 90 -5.85 8.37 3.54
C ALA A 90 -5.51 6.88 3.43
N VAL A 91 -6.24 6.15 2.58
CA VAL A 91 -6.01 4.72 2.31
C VAL A 91 -5.68 4.51 0.84
N ILE A 92 -4.39 4.40 0.54
CA ILE A 92 -3.88 4.16 -0.81
C ILE A 92 -3.88 2.66 -1.13
N PRO A 93 -4.09 2.23 -2.40
CA PRO A 93 -3.95 0.82 -2.77
C PRO A 93 -2.58 0.24 -2.43
N SER A 94 -2.58 -0.93 -1.79
CA SER A 94 -1.38 -1.55 -1.20
C SER A 94 -0.25 -1.88 -2.18
N PHE A 95 -0.57 -2.01 -3.49
CA PHE A 95 0.47 -2.29 -4.50
C PHE A 95 1.50 -1.17 -4.64
N THR A 96 1.17 0.07 -4.22
CA THR A 96 2.09 1.22 -4.27
C THR A 96 3.19 1.13 -3.23
N GLY A 97 2.93 0.49 -2.09
CA GLY A 97 3.82 0.47 -0.93
C GLY A 97 3.88 1.79 -0.13
N ASP A 98 3.06 2.78 -0.48
CA ASP A 98 3.16 4.14 0.07
C ASP A 98 2.34 4.38 1.36
N GLY A 99 1.61 3.38 1.88
CA GLY A 99 0.78 3.53 3.08
C GLY A 99 1.56 4.03 4.29
N MET A 100 2.74 3.44 4.57
CA MET A 100 3.62 3.89 5.67
C MET A 100 4.17 5.29 5.45
N SER A 101 4.53 5.63 4.21
CA SER A 101 5.00 6.99 3.86
C SER A 101 3.92 8.02 4.10
N ILE A 102 2.67 7.71 3.72
CA ILE A 102 1.51 8.58 3.98
C ILE A 102 1.26 8.72 5.48
N ALA A 103 1.37 7.64 6.25
CA ALA A 103 1.18 7.69 7.71
C ALA A 103 2.22 8.59 8.38
N LEU A 104 3.50 8.45 8.04
CA LEU A 104 4.57 9.29 8.55
C LEU A 104 4.41 10.75 8.13
N HIS A 105 4.10 11.00 6.85
CA HIS A 105 3.92 12.33 6.32
C HIS A 105 2.72 13.04 6.96
N SER A 106 1.57 12.38 7.05
CA SER A 106 0.36 12.94 7.64
C SER A 106 0.55 13.26 9.12
N GLY A 107 1.25 12.39 9.88
CA GLY A 107 1.59 12.64 11.27
C GLY A 107 2.52 13.84 11.45
N ALA A 108 3.58 13.93 10.64
CA ALA A 108 4.52 15.05 10.69
C ALA A 108 3.86 16.37 10.27
N LEU A 109 3.05 16.37 9.21
CA LEU A 109 2.30 17.53 8.76
C LEU A 109 1.29 18.00 9.82
N ALA A 110 0.55 17.07 10.43
CA ALA A 110 -0.38 17.36 11.52
C ALA A 110 0.33 18.03 12.70
N ALA A 111 1.44 17.47 13.15
CA ALA A 111 2.22 18.04 14.26
C ALA A 111 2.73 19.45 13.92
N GLN A 112 3.28 19.65 12.73
CA GLN A 112 3.77 20.96 12.30
C GLN A 112 2.66 22.01 12.26
N MET A 113 1.53 21.67 11.66
CA MET A 113 0.40 22.61 11.52
C MET A 113 -0.28 22.91 12.86
N PHE A 114 -0.37 21.90 13.73
CA PHE A 114 -0.87 22.08 15.11
C PHE A 114 0.00 23.04 15.90
N LEU A 115 1.34 22.85 15.88
CA LEU A 115 2.29 23.73 16.57
C LEU A 115 2.28 25.15 15.98
N ALA A 116 1.92 25.32 14.71
CA ALA A 116 1.75 26.62 14.06
C ALA A 116 0.37 27.26 14.33
N GLY A 117 -0.45 26.68 15.21
CA GLY A 117 -1.79 27.20 15.55
C GLY A 117 -2.83 27.10 14.44
N GLN A 118 -2.59 26.23 13.45
CA GLN A 118 -3.54 26.03 12.35
C GLN A 118 -4.66 25.07 12.76
N SER A 119 -5.77 25.10 12.02
CA SER A 119 -6.92 24.23 12.31
C SER A 119 -6.80 22.85 11.66
N ALA A 120 -7.54 21.87 12.18
CA ALA A 120 -7.65 20.54 11.58
C ALA A 120 -8.19 20.59 10.14
N GLU A 121 -9.09 21.53 9.82
CA GLU A 121 -9.61 21.74 8.46
C GLU A 121 -8.52 22.22 7.50
N GLN A 122 -7.64 23.11 7.95
CA GLN A 122 -6.51 23.58 7.14
C GLN A 122 -5.55 22.42 6.85
N TYR A 123 -5.24 21.61 7.87
CA TYR A 123 -4.44 20.41 7.72
C TYR A 123 -5.04 19.45 6.69
N HIS A 124 -6.32 19.09 6.82
CA HIS A 124 -6.95 18.15 5.89
C HIS A 124 -6.99 18.70 4.45
N ARG A 125 -7.26 19.99 4.26
CA ARG A 125 -7.20 20.62 2.92
C ARG A 125 -5.80 20.50 2.32
N THR A 126 -4.77 20.78 3.10
CA THR A 126 -3.37 20.69 2.67
C THR A 126 -3.01 19.26 2.31
N LEU A 127 -3.33 18.29 3.17
CA LEU A 127 -3.06 16.87 2.93
C LEU A 127 -3.80 16.38 1.68
N CYS A 128 -5.07 16.72 1.52
CA CYS A 128 -5.86 16.39 0.33
C CYS A 128 -5.24 16.96 -0.95
N ALA A 129 -4.80 18.20 -0.94
CA ALA A 129 -4.15 18.82 -2.11
C ALA A 129 -2.87 18.08 -2.51
N GLN A 130 -2.10 17.61 -1.53
CA GLN A 130 -0.86 16.87 -1.75
C GLN A 130 -1.09 15.45 -2.27
N LEU A 131 -2.12 14.74 -1.80
CA LEU A 131 -2.32 13.31 -2.05
C LEU A 131 -3.31 13.00 -3.18
N SER A 132 -4.24 13.89 -3.53
CA SER A 132 -5.39 13.59 -4.39
C SER A 132 -5.01 13.01 -5.75
N ARG A 133 -3.99 13.54 -6.42
CA ARG A 133 -3.54 13.07 -7.73
C ARG A 133 -2.98 11.65 -7.68
N GLY A 134 -2.04 11.41 -6.75
CA GLY A 134 -1.43 10.10 -6.56
C GLY A 134 -2.47 9.05 -6.14
N MET A 135 -3.38 9.41 -5.24
CA MET A 135 -4.48 8.57 -4.78
C MET A 135 -5.43 8.17 -5.93
N SER A 136 -5.85 9.14 -6.75
CA SER A 136 -6.74 8.87 -7.88
C SER A 136 -6.08 7.96 -8.91
N LEU A 137 -4.81 8.20 -9.24
CA LEU A 137 -4.03 7.37 -10.16
C LEU A 137 -3.87 5.95 -9.60
N ALA A 138 -3.42 5.81 -8.35
CA ALA A 138 -3.25 4.52 -7.72
C ALA A 138 -4.56 3.72 -7.66
N THR A 139 -5.67 4.38 -7.34
CA THR A 139 -6.99 3.74 -7.30
C THR A 139 -7.45 3.28 -8.68
N GLY A 140 -7.21 4.09 -9.72
CA GLY A 140 -7.48 3.71 -11.12
C GLY A 140 -6.67 2.49 -11.55
N ILE A 141 -5.37 2.48 -11.28
CA ILE A 141 -4.47 1.36 -11.58
C ILE A 141 -4.91 0.09 -10.82
N SER A 142 -5.21 0.20 -9.52
CA SER A 142 -5.68 -0.92 -8.71
C SER A 142 -6.95 -1.56 -9.31
N ARG A 143 -7.91 -0.74 -9.74
CA ARG A 143 -9.12 -1.22 -10.42
C ARG A 143 -8.81 -1.91 -11.74
N ALA A 144 -7.89 -1.37 -12.52
CA ALA A 144 -7.45 -1.98 -13.76
C ALA A 144 -6.77 -3.34 -13.53
N MET A 145 -5.85 -3.43 -12.57
CA MET A 145 -5.11 -4.67 -12.25
C MET A 145 -6.01 -5.84 -11.87
N VAL A 146 -7.13 -5.59 -11.19
CA VAL A 146 -8.09 -6.63 -10.81
C VAL A 146 -9.12 -6.92 -11.91
N SER A 147 -9.14 -6.15 -13.02
CA SER A 147 -9.99 -6.42 -14.19
C SER A 147 -9.36 -7.48 -15.10
N GLY A 148 -10.18 -8.17 -15.89
CA GLY A 148 -9.68 -9.16 -16.86
C GLY A 148 -8.76 -8.52 -17.92
N VAL A 149 -9.17 -7.39 -18.46
CA VAL A 149 -8.40 -6.65 -19.49
C VAL A 149 -7.08 -6.14 -18.94
N GLY A 150 -7.11 -5.49 -17.77
CA GLY A 150 -5.89 -4.96 -17.14
C GLY A 150 -4.89 -6.07 -16.82
N ARG A 151 -5.35 -7.23 -16.34
CA ARG A 151 -4.49 -8.38 -16.08
C ARG A 151 -3.81 -8.91 -17.35
N SER A 152 -4.49 -8.94 -18.46
CA SER A 152 -3.91 -9.41 -19.74
C SER A 152 -2.92 -8.40 -20.34
N LEU A 153 -3.19 -7.10 -20.18
CA LEU A 153 -2.36 -6.04 -20.76
C LEU A 153 -1.18 -5.63 -19.89
N ALA A 154 -1.28 -5.75 -18.55
CA ALA A 154 -0.22 -5.31 -17.65
C ALA A 154 1.15 -6.00 -17.89
N PRO A 155 1.25 -7.33 -18.09
CA PRO A 155 2.52 -7.97 -18.41
C PRO A 155 3.12 -7.47 -19.72
N LEU A 156 2.28 -7.29 -20.76
CA LEU A 156 2.71 -6.76 -22.05
C LEU A 156 3.23 -5.32 -21.92
N ALA A 157 2.52 -4.47 -21.19
CA ALA A 157 2.94 -3.10 -20.97
C ALA A 157 4.28 -3.02 -20.23
N VAL A 158 4.48 -3.85 -19.21
CA VAL A 158 5.74 -3.88 -18.42
C VAL A 158 6.89 -4.48 -19.23
N SER A 159 6.65 -5.53 -20.02
CA SER A 159 7.70 -6.16 -20.82
C SER A 159 8.21 -5.26 -21.96
N HIS A 160 7.31 -4.50 -22.60
CA HIS A 160 7.69 -3.61 -23.69
C HIS A 160 8.16 -2.23 -23.20
N PHE A 161 7.68 -1.79 -22.03
CA PHE A 161 7.99 -0.48 -21.46
C PHE A 161 8.39 -0.61 -19.99
N PRO A 162 9.60 -1.09 -19.68
CA PRO A 162 10.04 -1.29 -18.27
C PRO A 162 9.99 0.00 -17.43
N GLY A 163 10.13 1.17 -18.08
CA GLY A 163 9.99 2.47 -17.44
C GLY A 163 8.59 2.80 -16.90
N VAL A 164 7.55 2.09 -17.35
CA VAL A 164 6.17 2.29 -16.86
C VAL A 164 6.05 2.07 -15.36
N MET A 165 6.72 1.05 -14.82
CA MET A 165 6.71 0.79 -13.38
C MET A 165 7.35 1.92 -12.57
N SER A 166 8.46 2.47 -13.07
CA SER A 166 9.12 3.64 -12.45
C SER A 166 8.25 4.89 -12.54
N LEU A 167 7.58 5.09 -13.66
CA LEU A 167 6.65 6.21 -13.84
C LEU A 167 5.45 6.10 -12.88
N ILE A 168 4.84 4.93 -12.78
CA ILE A 168 3.75 4.66 -11.82
C ILE A 168 4.24 4.95 -10.40
N ALA A 169 5.38 4.38 -10.01
CA ALA A 169 5.92 4.55 -8.68
C ALA A 169 6.20 6.03 -8.34
N ARG A 170 6.74 6.81 -9.28
CA ARG A 170 6.96 8.25 -9.08
C ARG A 170 5.66 9.04 -9.00
N SER A 171 4.65 8.65 -9.78
CA SER A 171 3.39 9.39 -9.89
C SER A 171 2.41 9.10 -8.74
N THR A 172 2.59 8.00 -8.01
CA THR A 172 1.76 7.64 -6.84
C THR A 172 2.35 8.12 -5.52
N ARG A 173 3.66 8.43 -5.48
CA ARG A 173 4.35 8.90 -4.28
C ARG A 173 3.92 10.31 -3.87
N ILE A 174 4.15 10.62 -2.60
CA ILE A 174 4.02 11.98 -2.08
C ILE A 174 5.00 12.87 -2.84
N PRO A 175 4.57 14.03 -3.38
CA PRO A 175 5.47 14.95 -4.07
C PRO A 175 6.65 15.36 -3.17
N GLU A 176 7.86 15.38 -3.71
CA GLU A 176 9.05 15.78 -2.95
C GLU A 176 8.94 17.21 -2.37
N THR A 177 8.20 18.08 -3.07
CA THR A 177 7.90 19.44 -2.61
C THR A 177 7.00 19.47 -1.37
N ALA A 178 6.26 18.41 -1.11
CA ALA A 178 5.38 18.26 0.05
C ALA A 178 6.08 17.58 1.23
N MET A 179 7.22 16.90 0.98
CA MET A 179 7.96 16.24 2.04
C MET A 179 8.58 17.28 2.99
N LEU A 180 8.28 17.12 4.28
CA LEU A 180 8.90 17.92 5.31
C LEU A 180 10.40 17.62 5.33
N ARG A 181 11.22 18.59 4.99
CA ARG A 181 12.66 18.52 5.22
C ARG A 181 12.87 18.63 6.73
N THR A 182 12.96 17.50 7.41
CA THR A 182 13.49 17.48 8.75
C THR A 182 14.98 17.86 8.64
N SER A 183 15.32 19.08 9.06
CA SER A 183 16.70 19.38 9.41
C SER A 183 17.06 18.42 10.54
N ARG A 184 17.76 17.36 10.18
CA ARG A 184 18.25 16.39 11.15
C ARG A 184 19.21 17.13 12.07
N PRO A 185 18.93 17.30 13.37
CA PRO A 185 19.99 17.72 14.29
C PRO A 185 21.12 16.69 14.16
N PRO A 186 22.39 17.09 14.17
CA PRO A 186 23.48 16.14 14.14
C PRO A 186 23.28 15.13 15.27
N LEU A 187 23.31 13.84 14.93
CA LEU A 187 23.27 12.77 15.93
C LEU A 187 24.38 13.06 16.93
N ALA A 188 24.00 13.27 18.19
CA ALA A 188 24.97 13.34 19.27
C ALA A 188 25.86 12.10 19.23
N PRO A 189 27.20 12.22 19.37
CA PRO A 189 28.08 11.08 19.33
C PRO A 189 27.64 10.09 20.42
N GLN A 190 27.40 8.84 20.01
CA GLN A 190 27.11 7.77 20.96
C GLN A 190 28.32 7.62 21.89
N PRO A 191 28.13 7.57 23.23
CA PRO A 191 29.22 7.27 24.12
C PRO A 191 29.83 5.93 23.75
N ALA A 192 31.16 5.91 23.60
CA ALA A 192 31.91 4.69 23.31
C ALA A 192 31.56 3.64 24.37
N ALA A 193 31.11 2.46 23.90
CA ALA A 193 30.88 1.32 24.79
C ALA A 193 32.19 1.03 25.54
N ALA A 194 32.18 1.20 26.83
CA ALA A 194 33.27 0.76 27.69
C ALA A 194 33.41 -0.76 27.53
N ARG A 195 34.63 -1.17 27.22
CA ARG A 195 35.02 -2.59 27.17
C ARG A 195 35.22 -3.13 28.59
#